data_664d8c69b6a8dfc2c736d11f9d830811
#
_entry.id   664d8c69b6a8dfc2c736d11f9d830811
#
_cell.length_a   1.000
_cell.length_b   1.000
_cell.length_c   1.000
_cell.angle_alpha   90.00
_cell.angle_beta   90.00
_cell.angle_gamma   90.00
#
_symmetry.space_group_name_H-M   'P 1'
#
loop_
_entity.id
_entity.type
_entity.pdbx_description
1 polymer ?
#
loop_
_entity_poly.entity_id
_entity_poly.type
_entity_poly.pdbx_seq_one_letter_code
_entity_poly.pdbx_strand_id
1 'polypeptide(L)'
;VFETRSLDELFPDWKEKDAPLNTKVNQDKTYYLSNELNGHELPTWAVPNTLHNDGNYIISLGNLCRWMASQAENLGVEIYPGFSANRAIIDEQNRVCGVITGDMGLDKNGEQKANFEPGIELRAKFTLFAEGARGHIGKQLINKFNLAEDKTPQHYAIGFKELWEIPAEQHQQGLVVHGLGWPLANEAIGGSYLYHLEGNQVAVGLIVDLNYENPHLSPFDEFQRFKHHPMIEQYLKHGKRISYG
;
A
#
# COMPACT_ATOMS: atom_id res chain seq x y z
N VAL A 1 -8.23 -3.91 1.16
CA VAL A 1 -8.96 -4.95 1.92
C VAL A 1 -7.96 -5.81 2.67
N PHE A 2 -8.33 -6.32 3.85
CA PHE A 2 -7.44 -7.03 4.77
C PHE A 2 -8.11 -8.34 5.24
N GLU A 3 -7.40 -9.45 5.04
CA GLU A 3 -7.77 -10.78 5.56
C GLU A 3 -7.21 -10.94 6.98
N THR A 4 -8.03 -11.37 7.94
CA THR A 4 -7.64 -11.39 9.36
C THR A 4 -6.79 -12.58 9.77
N ARG A 5 -6.63 -13.61 8.93
CA ARG A 5 -5.96 -14.87 9.29
C ARG A 5 -4.63 -14.68 10.04
N SER A 6 -3.71 -13.86 9.49
CA SER A 6 -2.42 -13.62 10.15
C SER A 6 -2.56 -12.84 11.46
N LEU A 7 -3.57 -11.96 11.55
CA LEU A 7 -3.86 -11.23 12.76
C LEU A 7 -4.49 -12.15 13.83
N ASP A 8 -5.39 -13.04 13.41
CA ASP A 8 -6.01 -14.05 14.28
C ASP A 8 -4.96 -15.00 14.89
N GLU A 9 -3.94 -15.37 14.11
CA GLU A 9 -2.83 -16.20 14.59
C GLU A 9 -1.91 -15.42 15.56
N LEU A 10 -1.61 -14.15 15.28
CA LEU A 10 -0.68 -13.34 16.08
C LEU A 10 -1.34 -12.76 17.33
N PHE A 11 -2.58 -12.31 17.22
CA PHE A 11 -3.38 -11.70 18.27
C PHE A 11 -4.80 -12.27 18.25
N PRO A 12 -5.04 -13.48 18.83
CA PRO A 12 -6.38 -14.08 18.83
C PRO A 12 -7.44 -13.20 19.51
N ASP A 13 -7.00 -12.31 20.39
CA ASP A 13 -7.79 -11.36 21.16
C ASP A 13 -7.79 -9.92 20.57
N TRP A 14 -7.49 -9.78 19.27
CA TRP A 14 -7.38 -8.45 18.65
C TRP A 14 -8.66 -7.61 18.74
N LYS A 15 -9.84 -8.25 18.80
CA LYS A 15 -11.13 -7.56 18.98
C LYS A 15 -11.26 -6.92 20.36
N GLU A 16 -10.80 -7.66 21.38
CA GLU A 16 -10.83 -7.19 22.78
C GLU A 16 -9.75 -6.13 23.04
N LYS A 17 -8.73 -6.08 22.18
CA LYS A 17 -7.65 -5.09 22.19
C LYS A 17 -7.90 -3.90 21.27
N ASP A 18 -9.13 -3.70 20.82
CA ASP A 18 -9.54 -2.58 19.99
C ASP A 18 -8.66 -2.38 18.72
N ALA A 19 -8.31 -3.48 18.04
CA ALA A 19 -7.66 -3.37 16.75
C ALA A 19 -8.56 -2.61 15.75
N PRO A 20 -8.01 -1.70 14.92
CA PRO A 20 -8.80 -0.77 14.08
C PRO A 20 -9.39 -1.44 12.83
N LEU A 21 -10.15 -2.52 13.03
CA LEU A 21 -10.86 -3.27 12.01
C LEU A 21 -12.38 -3.05 12.17
N ASN A 22 -12.85 -1.86 11.80
CA ASN A 22 -14.23 -1.42 12.06
C ASN A 22 -15.19 -1.65 10.90
N THR A 23 -14.68 -1.80 9.67
CA THR A 23 -15.50 -1.90 8.46
C THR A 23 -15.37 -3.28 7.84
N LYS A 24 -16.28 -4.18 8.19
CA LYS A 24 -16.36 -5.50 7.57
C LYS A 24 -16.89 -5.38 6.14
N VAL A 25 -16.32 -6.14 5.21
CA VAL A 25 -16.87 -6.27 3.86
C VAL A 25 -18.24 -6.93 3.93
N ASN A 26 -19.24 -6.30 3.34
CA ASN A 26 -20.61 -6.79 3.26
C ASN A 26 -21.14 -6.87 1.84
N GLN A 27 -20.46 -6.23 0.88
CA GLN A 27 -20.72 -6.32 -0.55
C GLN A 27 -19.38 -6.33 -1.29
N ASP A 28 -19.22 -7.26 -2.21
CA ASP A 28 -18.03 -7.39 -3.05
C ASP A 28 -18.46 -7.45 -4.51
N LYS A 29 -18.02 -6.48 -5.31
CA LYS A 29 -18.39 -6.32 -6.72
C LYS A 29 -17.15 -6.25 -7.58
N THR A 30 -17.20 -6.90 -8.73
CA THR A 30 -16.18 -6.79 -9.76
C THR A 30 -16.80 -6.24 -11.04
N TYR A 31 -16.25 -5.11 -11.53
CA TYR A 31 -16.71 -4.48 -12.75
C TYR A 31 -15.72 -4.75 -13.90
N TYR A 32 -16.27 -5.07 -15.06
CA TYR A 32 -15.54 -5.00 -16.32
C TYR A 32 -15.98 -3.75 -17.08
N LEU A 33 -15.08 -2.79 -17.23
CA LEU A 33 -15.30 -1.56 -17.94
C LEU A 33 -14.85 -1.75 -19.39
N SER A 34 -15.79 -1.81 -20.33
CA SER A 34 -15.49 -2.10 -21.73
C SER A 34 -15.04 -0.89 -22.55
N ASN A 35 -15.52 0.30 -22.19
CA ASN A 35 -15.12 1.59 -22.76
C ASN A 35 -15.48 2.72 -21.77
N GLU A 36 -15.34 3.97 -22.17
CA GLU A 36 -15.54 5.15 -21.33
C GLU A 36 -16.96 5.33 -20.77
N LEU A 37 -17.96 4.69 -21.35
CA LEU A 37 -19.37 4.83 -20.97
C LEU A 37 -20.01 3.54 -20.50
N ASN A 38 -19.46 2.40 -20.92
CA ASN A 38 -20.08 1.08 -20.74
C ASN A 38 -19.23 0.15 -19.92
N GLY A 39 -19.89 -0.59 -19.06
CA GLY A 39 -19.33 -1.66 -18.26
C GLY A 39 -20.46 -2.51 -17.69
N HIS A 40 -20.11 -3.60 -17.05
CA HIS A 40 -21.05 -4.49 -16.39
C HIS A 40 -20.40 -5.13 -15.15
N GLU A 41 -21.23 -5.48 -14.21
CA GLU A 41 -20.81 -6.26 -13.05
C GLU A 41 -20.60 -7.72 -13.48
N LEU A 42 -19.45 -8.27 -13.13
CA LEU A 42 -19.19 -9.71 -13.34
C LEU A 42 -19.95 -10.53 -12.28
N PRO A 43 -20.59 -11.61 -12.68
CA PRO A 43 -21.24 -12.48 -11.71
C PRO A 43 -20.18 -13.16 -10.83
N THR A 44 -20.48 -13.37 -9.56
CA THR A 44 -19.53 -13.90 -8.56
C THR A 44 -18.84 -15.20 -9.00
N TRP A 45 -19.59 -16.09 -9.69
CA TRP A 45 -19.03 -17.35 -10.18
C TRP A 45 -17.95 -17.19 -11.27
N ALA A 46 -17.88 -16.04 -11.95
CA ALA A 46 -16.88 -15.74 -12.97
C ALA A 46 -15.62 -15.05 -12.38
N VAL A 47 -15.67 -14.67 -11.10
CA VAL A 47 -14.56 -14.05 -10.39
C VAL A 47 -13.76 -15.15 -9.68
N PRO A 48 -12.42 -15.21 -9.83
CA PRO A 48 -11.60 -16.18 -9.10
C PRO A 48 -11.77 -16.06 -7.58
N ASN A 49 -11.80 -17.17 -6.88
CA ASN A 49 -11.99 -17.21 -5.42
C ASN A 49 -10.96 -16.37 -4.66
N THR A 50 -9.74 -16.22 -5.21
CA THR A 50 -8.65 -15.39 -4.63
C THR A 50 -8.93 -13.89 -4.64
N LEU A 51 -9.94 -13.46 -5.39
CA LEU A 51 -10.37 -12.06 -5.44
C LEU A 51 -11.63 -11.78 -4.61
N HIS A 52 -12.21 -12.83 -3.99
CA HIS A 52 -13.36 -12.66 -3.11
C HIS A 52 -12.92 -12.10 -1.75
N ASN A 53 -13.74 -11.20 -1.22
CA ASN A 53 -13.45 -10.48 0.02
C ASN A 53 -14.45 -10.78 1.15
N ASP A 54 -15.20 -11.83 1.05
CA ASP A 54 -16.14 -12.26 2.08
C ASP A 54 -15.41 -12.49 3.41
N GLY A 55 -15.88 -11.82 4.46
CA GLY A 55 -15.29 -11.93 5.78
C GLY A 55 -14.08 -11.02 6.04
N ASN A 56 -13.53 -10.41 5.01
CA ASN A 56 -12.42 -9.45 5.10
C ASN A 56 -12.87 -8.08 5.65
N TYR A 57 -11.92 -7.21 5.90
CA TYR A 57 -12.16 -5.85 6.41
C TYR A 57 -11.53 -4.80 5.49
N ILE A 58 -12.22 -3.68 5.34
CA ILE A 58 -11.64 -2.46 4.77
C ILE A 58 -10.98 -1.71 5.91
N ILE A 59 -9.67 -1.45 5.81
CA ILE A 59 -8.90 -0.83 6.88
C ILE A 59 -8.02 0.31 6.38
N SER A 60 -7.61 1.18 7.30
CA SER A 60 -6.41 1.99 7.14
C SER A 60 -5.19 1.21 7.62
N LEU A 61 -4.29 0.85 6.70
CA LEU A 61 -3.06 0.15 7.07
C LEU A 61 -2.20 0.97 8.03
N GLY A 62 -2.20 2.32 7.90
CA GLY A 62 -1.50 3.20 8.82
C GLY A 62 -2.05 3.13 10.25
N ASN A 63 -3.39 2.97 10.41
CA ASN A 63 -4.00 2.78 11.73
C ASN A 63 -3.61 1.42 12.32
N LEU A 64 -3.66 0.37 11.51
CA LEU A 64 -3.24 -0.96 11.93
C LEU A 64 -1.77 -0.98 12.34
N CYS A 65 -0.87 -0.37 11.56
CA CYS A 65 0.56 -0.28 11.91
C CYS A 65 0.78 0.45 13.24
N ARG A 66 0.06 1.55 13.52
CA ARG A 66 0.15 2.25 14.81
C ARG A 66 -0.32 1.38 15.97
N TRP A 67 -1.43 0.69 15.79
CA TRP A 67 -1.94 -0.24 16.81
C TRP A 67 -0.95 -1.38 17.05
N MET A 68 -0.41 -2.00 15.98
CA MET A 68 0.60 -3.05 16.09
C MET A 68 1.89 -2.55 16.76
N ALA A 69 2.31 -1.32 16.48
CA ALA A 69 3.45 -0.71 17.14
C ALA A 69 3.25 -0.65 18.67
N SER A 70 2.08 -0.21 19.12
CA SER A 70 1.77 -0.20 20.55
C SER A 70 1.76 -1.60 21.15
N GLN A 71 1.30 -2.62 20.43
CA GLN A 71 1.38 -4.01 20.91
C GLN A 71 2.84 -4.49 21.01
N ALA A 72 3.69 -4.13 20.04
CA ALA A 72 5.10 -4.47 20.03
C ALA A 72 5.84 -3.78 21.21
N GLU A 73 5.59 -2.50 21.46
CA GLU A 73 6.15 -1.76 22.60
C GLU A 73 5.76 -2.39 23.94
N ASN A 74 4.52 -2.86 24.08
CA ASN A 74 4.06 -3.59 25.27
C ASN A 74 4.82 -4.92 25.49
N LEU A 75 5.40 -5.48 24.45
CA LEU A 75 6.26 -6.67 24.48
C LEU A 75 7.75 -6.33 24.65
N GLY A 76 8.09 -5.06 24.85
CA GLY A 76 9.47 -4.59 25.06
C GLY A 76 10.26 -4.29 23.77
N VAL A 77 9.57 -4.17 22.62
CA VAL A 77 10.20 -3.72 21.38
C VAL A 77 10.37 -2.21 21.42
N GLU A 78 11.56 -1.73 21.11
CA GLU A 78 11.83 -0.30 20.98
C GLU A 78 11.59 0.14 19.53
N ILE A 79 10.78 1.17 19.33
CA ILE A 79 10.44 1.72 18.01
C ILE A 79 10.98 3.14 17.92
N TYR A 80 11.78 3.41 16.89
CA TYR A 80 12.44 4.69 16.66
C TYR A 80 11.90 5.37 15.39
N PRO A 81 10.74 6.04 15.44
CA PRO A 81 10.22 6.77 14.29
C PRO A 81 11.12 7.95 13.92
N GLY A 82 11.34 8.13 12.61
CA GLY A 82 12.19 9.21 12.10
C GLY A 82 13.68 8.87 12.02
N PHE A 83 14.14 7.74 12.55
CA PHE A 83 15.52 7.27 12.38
C PHE A 83 15.63 6.37 11.15
N SER A 84 16.21 6.88 10.08
CA SER A 84 16.45 6.10 8.88
C SER A 84 17.73 5.29 9.00
N ALA A 85 17.67 3.98 8.72
CA ALA A 85 18.89 3.20 8.50
C ALA A 85 19.52 3.62 7.16
N ASN A 86 20.81 3.95 7.17
CA ASN A 86 21.56 4.44 6.01
C ASN A 86 22.34 3.32 5.32
N ARG A 87 22.98 2.45 6.09
CA ARG A 87 23.77 1.34 5.56
C ARG A 87 23.77 0.14 6.51
N ALA A 88 24.01 -1.05 5.95
CA ALA A 88 24.25 -2.25 6.74
C ALA A 88 25.66 -2.27 7.31
N ILE A 89 25.83 -2.79 8.53
CA ILE A 89 27.12 -3.16 9.10
C ILE A 89 27.44 -4.58 8.63
N ILE A 90 28.56 -4.73 7.95
CA ILE A 90 29.03 -6.02 7.43
C ILE A 90 30.42 -6.30 7.98
N ASP A 91 30.60 -7.45 8.59
CA ASP A 91 31.89 -7.85 9.18
C ASP A 91 32.86 -8.40 8.13
N GLU A 92 34.08 -8.73 8.59
CA GLU A 92 35.15 -9.29 7.76
C GLU A 92 34.81 -10.67 7.16
N GLN A 93 33.83 -11.36 7.73
CA GLN A 93 33.31 -12.65 7.23
C GLN A 93 32.09 -12.47 6.30
N ASN A 94 31.80 -11.24 5.84
CA ASN A 94 30.65 -10.89 5.02
C ASN A 94 29.29 -11.18 5.66
N ARG A 95 29.17 -11.12 7.00
CA ARG A 95 27.88 -11.27 7.70
C ARG A 95 27.29 -9.91 8.01
N VAL A 96 26.01 -9.76 7.85
CA VAL A 96 25.29 -8.58 8.30
C VAL A 96 25.17 -8.61 9.83
N CYS A 97 25.66 -7.57 10.50
CA CYS A 97 25.73 -7.47 11.96
C CYS A 97 24.89 -6.34 12.54
N GLY A 98 24.13 -5.63 11.71
CA GLY A 98 23.32 -4.52 12.13
C GLY A 98 23.20 -3.42 11.06
N VAL A 99 22.86 -2.22 11.50
CA VAL A 99 22.72 -1.04 10.63
C VAL A 99 23.36 0.19 11.28
N ILE A 100 23.71 1.17 10.45
CA ILE A 100 24.09 2.51 10.87
C ILE A 100 22.97 3.46 10.44
N THR A 101 22.49 4.29 11.35
CA THR A 101 21.50 5.32 11.05
C THR A 101 22.11 6.46 10.24
N GLY A 102 21.28 7.25 9.58
CA GLY A 102 21.75 8.48 8.90
C GLY A 102 22.12 9.56 9.91
N ASP A 103 23.05 10.44 9.50
CA ASP A 103 23.36 11.66 10.26
C ASP A 103 22.12 12.57 10.32
N MET A 104 21.91 13.22 11.44
CA MET A 104 20.85 14.19 11.65
C MET A 104 21.41 15.63 11.68
N GLY A 105 20.56 16.61 11.41
CA GLY A 105 20.98 18.01 11.46
C GLY A 105 21.89 18.44 10.32
N LEU A 106 21.79 17.83 9.14
CA LEU A 106 22.42 18.31 7.91
C LEU A 106 21.50 19.31 7.19
N ASP A 107 22.10 20.27 6.47
CA ASP A 107 21.37 21.13 5.56
C ASP A 107 21.20 20.48 4.18
N LYS A 108 20.57 21.19 3.23
CA LYS A 108 20.35 20.72 1.86
C LYS A 108 21.64 20.45 1.05
N ASN A 109 22.77 20.99 1.49
CA ASN A 109 24.08 20.83 0.85
C ASN A 109 24.92 19.76 1.56
N GLY A 110 24.41 19.16 2.66
CA GLY A 110 25.12 18.19 3.48
C GLY A 110 26.04 18.84 4.55
N GLU A 111 25.92 20.15 4.80
CA GLU A 111 26.68 20.83 5.84
C GLU A 111 26.03 20.67 7.21
N GLN A 112 26.84 20.56 8.24
CA GLN A 112 26.39 20.39 9.61
C GLN A 112 25.74 21.65 10.16
N LYS A 113 24.51 21.51 10.68
CA LYS A 113 23.82 22.55 11.44
C LYS A 113 24.21 22.52 12.92
N ALA A 114 23.75 23.49 13.68
CA ALA A 114 24.01 23.58 15.13
C ALA A 114 23.48 22.37 15.92
N ASN A 115 22.49 21.64 15.39
CA ASN A 115 21.90 20.44 15.95
C ASN A 115 22.37 19.17 15.22
N PHE A 116 23.57 19.16 14.68
CA PHE A 116 24.15 17.98 14.03
C PHE A 116 24.38 16.86 15.05
N GLU A 117 23.92 15.66 14.71
CA GLU A 117 24.18 14.42 15.44
C GLU A 117 24.63 13.35 14.43
N PRO A 118 25.78 12.70 14.66
CA PRO A 118 26.24 11.62 13.78
C PRO A 118 25.34 10.40 13.91
N GLY A 119 25.24 9.64 12.83
CA GLY A 119 24.56 8.34 12.84
C GLY A 119 25.16 7.36 13.84
N ILE A 120 24.32 6.53 14.44
CA ILE A 120 24.69 5.54 15.44
C ILE A 120 24.69 4.14 14.85
N GLU A 121 25.55 3.26 15.39
CA GLU A 121 25.56 1.85 15.07
C GLU A 121 24.58 1.08 15.96
N LEU A 122 23.67 0.34 15.33
CA LEU A 122 22.78 -0.61 15.98
C LEU A 122 23.20 -2.03 15.58
N ARG A 123 23.71 -2.80 16.52
CA ARG A 123 24.20 -4.16 16.28
C ARG A 123 23.22 -5.21 16.80
N ALA A 124 23.02 -6.26 16.01
CA ALA A 124 22.10 -7.34 16.33
C ALA A 124 22.61 -8.70 15.81
N LYS A 125 22.11 -9.78 16.41
CA LYS A 125 22.37 -11.15 15.89
C LYS A 125 21.68 -11.39 14.55
N PHE A 126 20.49 -10.80 14.34
CA PHE A 126 19.73 -10.86 13.12
C PHE A 126 19.23 -9.44 12.77
N THR A 127 19.23 -9.12 11.49
CA THR A 127 18.70 -7.85 10.97
C THR A 127 17.71 -8.16 9.86
N LEU A 128 16.46 -7.69 9.99
CA LEU A 128 15.41 -7.85 8.99
C LEU A 128 15.23 -6.54 8.22
N PHE A 129 15.31 -6.61 6.90
CA PHE A 129 15.12 -5.47 6.00
C PHE A 129 13.73 -5.55 5.37
N ALA A 130 12.80 -4.80 5.92
CA ALA A 130 11.39 -4.75 5.49
C ALA A 130 11.06 -3.40 4.83
N GLU A 131 11.92 -2.95 3.91
CA GLU A 131 11.91 -1.60 3.31
C GLU A 131 10.97 -1.48 2.09
N GLY A 132 10.21 -2.52 1.77
CA GLY A 132 9.34 -2.54 0.59
C GLY A 132 10.08 -2.80 -0.74
N ALA A 133 9.38 -2.59 -1.84
CA ALA A 133 9.81 -3.00 -3.19
C ALA A 133 11.11 -2.35 -3.68
N ARG A 134 11.46 -1.17 -3.18
CA ARG A 134 12.67 -0.42 -3.58
C ARG A 134 13.48 0.06 -2.37
N GLY A 135 13.65 -0.80 -1.40
CA GLY A 135 14.40 -0.54 -0.19
C GLY A 135 15.81 0.02 -0.46
N HIS A 136 16.21 1.02 0.30
CA HIS A 136 17.50 1.69 0.13
C HIS A 136 18.67 0.75 0.43
N ILE A 137 18.67 0.12 1.61
CA ILE A 137 19.71 -0.84 2.01
C ILE A 137 19.53 -2.16 1.26
N GLY A 138 18.29 -2.58 1.00
CA GLY A 138 17.99 -3.77 0.20
C GLY A 138 18.72 -3.78 -1.15
N LYS A 139 18.76 -2.64 -1.86
CA LYS A 139 19.53 -2.53 -3.11
C LYS A 139 21.03 -2.71 -2.92
N GLN A 140 21.60 -2.19 -1.83
CA GLN A 140 23.01 -2.37 -1.51
C GLN A 140 23.34 -3.84 -1.24
N LEU A 141 22.47 -4.52 -0.50
CA LEU A 141 22.63 -5.95 -0.17
C LEU A 141 22.45 -6.84 -1.40
N ILE A 142 21.43 -6.56 -2.24
CA ILE A 142 21.21 -7.27 -3.50
C ILE A 142 22.48 -7.22 -4.36
N ASN A 143 23.06 -6.04 -4.53
CA ASN A 143 24.27 -5.86 -5.33
C ASN A 143 25.50 -6.51 -4.68
N LYS A 144 25.67 -6.37 -3.35
CA LYS A 144 26.84 -6.90 -2.64
C LYS A 144 26.88 -8.41 -2.62
N PHE A 145 25.72 -9.05 -2.46
CA PHE A 145 25.60 -10.50 -2.30
C PHE A 145 25.03 -11.20 -3.53
N ASN A 146 24.90 -10.50 -4.67
CA ASN A 146 24.33 -11.02 -5.92
C ASN A 146 22.98 -11.71 -5.73
N LEU A 147 22.11 -11.16 -4.87
CA LEU A 147 20.83 -11.80 -4.50
C LEU A 147 19.82 -11.87 -5.66
N ALA A 148 20.07 -11.14 -6.74
CA ALA A 148 19.27 -11.17 -7.96
C ALA A 148 19.81 -12.15 -9.03
N GLU A 149 20.93 -12.84 -8.76
CA GLU A 149 21.49 -13.82 -9.70
C GLU A 149 20.50 -14.97 -9.90
N ASP A 150 20.33 -15.38 -11.15
CA ASP A 150 19.37 -16.43 -11.56
C ASP A 150 17.90 -16.17 -11.20
N LYS A 151 17.52 -14.91 -10.91
CA LYS A 151 16.12 -14.51 -10.68
C LYS A 151 15.55 -13.85 -11.92
N THR A 152 14.24 -14.05 -12.09
CA THR A 152 13.50 -13.30 -13.13
C THR A 152 13.47 -11.80 -12.77
N PRO A 153 13.52 -10.90 -13.78
CA PRO A 153 13.38 -9.47 -13.53
C PRO A 153 12.09 -9.15 -12.76
N GLN A 154 12.19 -8.22 -11.82
CA GLN A 154 11.02 -7.74 -11.10
C GLN A 154 10.13 -6.90 -12.01
N HIS A 155 8.81 -7.10 -11.91
CA HIS A 155 7.80 -6.23 -12.46
C HIS A 155 7.38 -5.20 -11.41
N TYR A 156 7.17 -3.98 -11.85
CA TYR A 156 6.75 -2.88 -10.99
C TYR A 156 5.45 -2.28 -11.50
N ALA A 157 4.59 -1.93 -10.57
CA ALA A 157 3.38 -1.17 -10.87
C ALA A 157 3.39 0.14 -10.08
N ILE A 158 2.74 1.16 -10.63
CA ILE A 158 2.44 2.40 -9.92
C ILE A 158 0.96 2.40 -9.55
N GLY A 159 0.64 2.83 -8.33
CA GLY A 159 -0.73 3.00 -7.88
C GLY A 159 -1.01 4.45 -7.52
N PHE A 160 -2.13 4.98 -8.00
CA PHE A 160 -2.69 6.24 -7.55
C PHE A 160 -3.87 5.97 -6.65
N LYS A 161 -3.95 6.71 -5.56
CA LYS A 161 -5.03 6.59 -4.59
C LYS A 161 -5.53 7.97 -4.18
N GLU A 162 -6.83 8.10 -4.09
CA GLU A 162 -7.48 9.24 -3.48
C GLU A 162 -8.45 8.79 -2.38
N LEU A 163 -8.58 9.60 -1.35
CA LEU A 163 -9.59 9.46 -0.32
C LEU A 163 -10.60 10.60 -0.49
N TRP A 164 -11.87 10.23 -0.55
CA TRP A 164 -12.98 11.14 -0.74
C TRP A 164 -13.94 11.07 0.44
N GLU A 165 -14.51 12.19 0.81
CA GLU A 165 -15.69 12.28 1.66
C GLU A 165 -16.91 12.51 0.74
N ILE A 166 -17.92 11.66 0.85
CA ILE A 166 -19.10 11.68 -0.01
C ILE A 166 -20.38 11.89 0.80
N PRO A 167 -21.50 12.33 0.17
CA PRO A 167 -22.78 12.43 0.83
C PRO A 167 -23.21 11.09 1.46
N ALA A 168 -23.79 11.16 2.65
CA ALA A 168 -24.17 9.96 3.41
C ALA A 168 -25.17 9.05 2.67
N GLU A 169 -26.04 9.66 1.86
CA GLU A 169 -27.03 8.95 1.03
C GLU A 169 -26.41 8.14 -0.12
N GLN A 170 -25.16 8.43 -0.48
CA GLN A 170 -24.41 7.68 -1.52
C GLN A 170 -23.46 6.66 -0.90
N HIS A 171 -23.23 6.76 0.41
CA HIS A 171 -22.27 5.93 1.09
C HIS A 171 -22.85 4.54 1.43
N GLN A 172 -22.07 3.50 1.20
CA GLN A 172 -22.43 2.09 1.45
C GLN A 172 -21.28 1.42 2.21
N GLN A 173 -21.16 1.70 3.51
CA GLN A 173 -20.07 1.17 4.33
C GLN A 173 -19.91 -0.34 4.16
N GLY A 174 -18.68 -0.78 3.87
CA GLY A 174 -18.37 -2.19 3.64
C GLY A 174 -18.51 -2.65 2.18
N LEU A 175 -18.88 -1.75 1.25
CA LEU A 175 -18.85 -2.04 -0.18
C LEU A 175 -17.39 -2.02 -0.69
N VAL A 176 -17.02 -3.10 -1.36
CA VAL A 176 -15.79 -3.25 -2.13
C VAL A 176 -16.15 -3.33 -3.61
N VAL A 177 -15.48 -2.53 -4.43
CA VAL A 177 -15.58 -2.60 -5.89
C VAL A 177 -14.17 -2.75 -6.46
N HIS A 178 -13.96 -3.78 -7.26
CA HIS A 178 -12.79 -3.94 -8.12
C HIS A 178 -13.17 -3.70 -9.57
N GLY A 179 -12.25 -3.14 -10.35
CA GLY A 179 -12.48 -2.85 -11.77
C GLY A 179 -11.34 -3.36 -12.64
N LEU A 180 -11.73 -3.87 -13.82
CA LEU A 180 -10.84 -4.37 -14.87
C LEU A 180 -11.22 -3.72 -16.21
N GLY A 181 -10.27 -3.68 -17.15
CA GLY A 181 -10.48 -3.18 -18.51
C GLY A 181 -10.18 -1.70 -18.63
N TRP A 182 -11.11 -0.92 -19.22
CA TRP A 182 -10.94 0.51 -19.42
C TRP A 182 -10.63 1.25 -18.10
N PRO A 183 -9.72 2.26 -18.06
CA PRO A 183 -9.09 2.96 -19.19
C PRO A 183 -7.82 2.30 -19.74
N LEU A 184 -7.31 1.25 -19.13
CA LEU A 184 -6.03 0.66 -19.52
C LEU A 184 -6.14 -0.22 -20.80
N ALA A 185 -7.29 -0.83 -21.02
CA ALA A 185 -7.57 -1.69 -22.16
C ALA A 185 -6.46 -2.75 -22.42
N ASN A 186 -6.02 -2.88 -23.68
CA ASN A 186 -5.01 -3.87 -24.06
C ASN A 186 -3.57 -3.33 -24.01
N GLU A 187 -3.39 -2.05 -23.67
CA GLU A 187 -2.09 -1.38 -23.75
C GLU A 187 -1.28 -1.46 -22.45
N ALA A 188 -1.94 -1.72 -21.34
CA ALA A 188 -1.30 -1.84 -20.04
C ALA A 188 -2.07 -2.80 -19.13
N ILE A 189 -1.33 -3.58 -18.35
CA ILE A 189 -1.90 -4.43 -17.29
C ILE A 189 -2.16 -3.53 -16.07
N GLY A 190 -3.28 -3.78 -15.40
CA GLY A 190 -3.61 -3.06 -14.18
C GLY A 190 -5.03 -3.34 -13.73
N GLY A 191 -5.50 -2.54 -12.80
CA GLY A 191 -6.84 -2.66 -12.26
C GLY A 191 -7.18 -1.47 -11.36
N SER A 192 -8.43 -1.39 -10.98
CA SER A 192 -8.91 -0.31 -10.15
C SER A 192 -9.65 -0.83 -8.93
N TYR A 193 -9.83 0.03 -7.95
CA TYR A 193 -10.62 -0.28 -6.77
C TYR A 193 -11.37 0.95 -6.27
N LEU A 194 -12.47 0.70 -5.57
CA LEU A 194 -13.23 1.69 -4.84
C LEU A 194 -13.81 1.02 -3.58
N TYR A 195 -13.47 1.55 -2.40
CA TYR A 195 -13.83 0.98 -1.12
C TYR A 195 -14.56 2.00 -0.25
N HIS A 196 -15.72 1.62 0.27
CA HIS A 196 -16.47 2.45 1.22
C HIS A 196 -16.05 2.13 2.66
N LEU A 197 -15.30 3.06 3.26
CA LEU A 197 -14.79 2.99 4.62
C LEU A 197 -15.85 3.46 5.63
N GLU A 198 -15.43 3.67 6.87
CA GLU A 198 -16.22 4.37 7.89
C GLU A 198 -16.27 5.89 7.62
N GLY A 199 -17.21 6.61 8.25
CA GLY A 199 -17.25 8.07 8.23
C GLY A 199 -17.55 8.69 6.87
N ASN A 200 -18.37 8.05 6.05
CA ASN A 200 -18.71 8.51 4.68
C ASN A 200 -17.49 8.66 3.76
N GLN A 201 -16.42 7.94 4.03
CA GLN A 201 -15.20 7.99 3.25
C GLN A 201 -15.17 6.88 2.19
N VAL A 202 -14.61 7.23 1.03
CA VAL A 202 -14.38 6.31 -0.08
C VAL A 202 -12.91 6.43 -0.53
N ALA A 203 -12.22 5.30 -0.54
CA ALA A 203 -10.90 5.20 -1.16
C ALA A 203 -11.07 4.71 -2.60
N VAL A 204 -10.54 5.44 -3.55
CA VAL A 204 -10.55 5.09 -4.98
C VAL A 204 -9.12 5.09 -5.51
N GLY A 205 -8.78 4.10 -6.34
CA GLY A 205 -7.45 4.02 -6.92
C GLY A 205 -7.38 3.26 -8.23
N LEU A 206 -6.28 3.48 -8.94
CA LEU A 206 -5.90 2.79 -10.18
C LEU A 206 -4.45 2.34 -10.05
N ILE A 207 -4.21 1.09 -10.40
CA ILE A 207 -2.88 0.49 -10.47
C ILE A 207 -2.54 0.24 -11.94
N VAL A 208 -1.33 0.62 -12.35
CA VAL A 208 -0.83 0.42 -13.72
C VAL A 208 0.53 -0.26 -13.64
N ASP A 209 0.68 -1.40 -14.30
CA ASP A 209 1.98 -2.04 -14.50
C ASP A 209 2.88 -1.11 -15.33
N LEU A 210 4.14 -0.92 -14.91
CA LEU A 210 5.08 -0.02 -15.60
C LEU A 210 5.72 -0.65 -16.84
N ASN A 211 5.30 -1.84 -17.25
CA ASN A 211 5.75 -2.53 -18.44
C ASN A 211 4.87 -2.25 -19.67
N TYR A 212 4.14 -1.13 -19.68
CA TYR A 212 3.34 -0.73 -20.85
C TYR A 212 4.22 -0.21 -21.99
N GLU A 213 3.78 -0.48 -23.24
CA GLU A 213 4.55 -0.17 -24.44
C GLU A 213 4.32 1.27 -24.96
N ASN A 214 3.16 1.86 -24.66
CA ASN A 214 2.80 3.19 -25.13
C ASN A 214 3.50 4.30 -24.32
N PRO A 215 4.53 4.98 -24.87
CA PRO A 215 5.28 6.02 -24.15
C PRO A 215 4.45 7.28 -23.84
N HIS A 216 3.27 7.42 -24.44
CA HIS A 216 2.36 8.54 -24.23
C HIS A 216 1.30 8.24 -23.18
N LEU A 217 1.22 7.01 -22.66
CA LEU A 217 0.30 6.67 -21.58
C LEU A 217 0.75 7.38 -20.30
N SER A 218 -0.13 8.20 -19.74
CA SER A 218 0.04 8.82 -18.43
C SER A 218 -0.83 8.10 -17.41
N PRO A 219 -0.26 7.29 -16.51
CA PRO A 219 -1.05 6.58 -15.50
C PRO A 219 -1.91 7.52 -14.63
N PHE A 220 -1.44 8.75 -14.38
CA PHE A 220 -2.22 9.75 -13.66
C PHE A 220 -3.44 10.22 -14.45
N ASP A 221 -3.29 10.50 -15.75
CA ASP A 221 -4.41 10.93 -16.59
C ASP A 221 -5.43 9.79 -16.77
N GLU A 222 -4.97 8.55 -16.90
CA GLU A 222 -5.85 7.38 -16.94
C GLU A 222 -6.65 7.24 -15.63
N PHE A 223 -6.02 7.53 -14.48
CA PHE A 223 -6.76 7.58 -13.21
C PHE A 223 -7.82 8.69 -13.18
N GLN A 224 -7.53 9.88 -13.75
CA GLN A 224 -8.54 10.94 -13.86
C GLN A 224 -9.71 10.50 -14.75
N ARG A 225 -9.42 9.90 -15.91
CA ARG A 225 -10.46 9.37 -16.82
C ARG A 225 -11.31 8.30 -16.13
N PHE A 226 -10.68 7.35 -15.44
CA PHE A 226 -11.37 6.29 -14.69
C PHE A 226 -12.43 6.83 -13.73
N LYS A 227 -12.15 7.90 -13.00
CA LYS A 227 -13.11 8.49 -12.05
C LYS A 227 -14.35 9.06 -12.71
N HIS A 228 -14.29 9.44 -13.99
CA HIS A 228 -15.42 9.94 -14.77
C HIS A 228 -16.26 8.84 -15.43
N HIS A 229 -15.85 7.58 -15.34
CA HIS A 229 -16.68 6.48 -15.83
C HIS A 229 -17.99 6.41 -15.03
N PRO A 230 -19.18 6.29 -15.70
CA PRO A 230 -20.48 6.38 -15.02
C PRO A 230 -20.65 5.40 -13.85
N MET A 231 -20.12 4.19 -13.97
CA MET A 231 -20.17 3.18 -12.90
C MET A 231 -19.31 3.55 -11.67
N ILE A 232 -18.39 4.48 -11.79
CA ILE A 232 -17.50 4.96 -10.72
C ILE A 232 -17.96 6.34 -10.24
N GLU A 233 -18.23 7.25 -11.17
CA GLU A 233 -18.66 8.62 -10.88
C GLU A 233 -19.88 8.68 -9.96
N GLN A 234 -20.82 7.74 -10.12
CA GLN A 234 -22.00 7.65 -9.26
C GLN A 234 -21.69 7.61 -7.75
N TYR A 235 -20.52 7.05 -7.37
CA TYR A 235 -20.07 6.97 -5.98
C TYR A 235 -19.32 8.24 -5.53
N LEU A 236 -18.70 8.97 -6.47
CA LEU A 236 -17.86 10.14 -6.16
C LEU A 236 -18.59 11.48 -6.36
N LYS A 237 -19.71 11.45 -7.08
CA LYS A 237 -20.50 12.65 -7.41
C LYS A 237 -20.89 13.39 -6.13
N HIS A 238 -20.70 14.73 -6.15
CA HIS A 238 -20.91 15.61 -5.00
C HIS A 238 -19.98 15.38 -3.80
N GLY A 239 -19.02 14.48 -3.91
CA GLY A 239 -17.99 14.26 -2.91
C GLY A 239 -16.87 15.30 -2.99
N LYS A 240 -16.06 15.32 -1.94
CA LYS A 240 -14.85 16.14 -1.82
C LYS A 240 -13.64 15.25 -1.61
N ARG A 241 -12.62 15.41 -2.46
CA ARG A 241 -11.33 14.75 -2.24
C ARG A 241 -10.64 15.35 -1.01
N ILE A 242 -10.28 14.52 -0.03
CA ILE A 242 -9.64 14.95 1.21
C ILE A 242 -8.15 14.63 1.27
N SER A 243 -7.70 13.58 0.53
CA SER A 243 -6.27 13.27 0.39
C SER A 243 -5.98 12.50 -0.89
N TYR A 244 -4.70 12.43 -1.27
CA TYR A 244 -4.20 11.68 -2.42
C TYR A 244 -2.78 11.16 -2.16
N GLY A 245 -2.36 10.10 -2.91
CA GLY A 245 -1.03 9.51 -2.85
C GLY A 245 -0.79 8.51 -3.97
#